data_ae356d1e7a63a1053c86be88e1eb5bd0
#
_entry.id   ae356d1e7a63a1053c86be88e1eb5bd0
#
_cell.length_a   1.000
_cell.length_b   1.000
_cell.length_c   1.000
_cell.angle_alpha   90.00
_cell.angle_beta   90.00
_cell.angle_gamma   90.00
#
_symmetry.space_group_name_H-M   'P 1'
#
loop_
_entity.id
_entity.type
_entity.pdbx_description
1 polymer ?
#
loop_
_entity_poly.entity_id
_entity_poly.type
_entity_poly.pdbx_seq_one_letter_code
_entity_poly.pdbx_strand_id
1 'polypeptide(L)'
;MPRVAITYCRQCNWLLRSAWMAQELLSTFSDDLSEVALIPSTGGAFRIDFDGEIIWDRKRDGGFPDVKALKQFVRDRIDPGRDLGHLDRTSGEPGTP
;
A
#
# COMPACT_ATOMS: atom_id res chain seq x y z
N MET A 1 17.28 2.92 -2.96
CA MET A 1 15.91 2.66 -3.38
C MET A 1 14.99 2.72 -2.17
N PRO A 2 13.77 3.23 -2.33
CA PRO A 2 12.85 3.37 -1.20
C PRO A 2 12.34 2.02 -0.68
N ARG A 3 11.92 2.03 0.56
CA ARG A 3 11.31 0.86 1.19
C ARG A 3 9.93 1.22 1.75
N VAL A 4 9.05 0.22 1.75
CA VAL A 4 7.73 0.33 2.37
C VAL A 4 7.70 -0.59 3.58
N ALA A 5 7.08 -0.15 4.66
CA ALA A 5 6.87 -0.98 5.83
C ALA A 5 5.39 -0.99 6.18
N ILE A 6 4.86 -2.17 6.43
CA ILE A 6 3.47 -2.35 6.85
C ILE A 6 3.50 -2.88 8.28
N THR A 7 3.08 -2.04 9.22
CA THR A 7 2.96 -2.40 10.63
C THR A 7 1.52 -2.83 10.88
N TYR A 8 1.32 -4.03 11.37
CA TYR A 8 -0.02 -4.60 11.51
C TYR A 8 -0.24 -5.22 12.89
N CYS A 9 -1.48 -5.27 13.31
CA CYS A 9 -1.86 -5.91 14.56
C CYS A 9 -1.92 -7.43 14.35
N ARG A 10 -1.01 -8.16 15.00
CA ARG A 10 -0.98 -9.62 14.87
C ARG A 10 -2.16 -10.29 15.56
N GLN A 11 -2.64 -9.69 16.66
CA GLN A 11 -3.76 -10.22 17.42
C GLN A 11 -5.09 -10.07 16.68
N CYS A 12 -5.13 -9.18 15.71
CA CYS A 12 -6.33 -8.89 14.93
C CYS A 12 -6.43 -9.75 13.68
N ASN A 13 -5.50 -10.66 13.46
CA ASN A 13 -5.45 -11.52 12.28
C ASN A 13 -5.30 -10.74 10.97
N TRP A 14 -4.52 -9.67 10.99
CA TRP A 14 -4.34 -8.82 9.80
C TRP A 14 -3.10 -9.17 8.99
N LEU A 15 -2.42 -10.27 9.32
CA LEU A 15 -1.23 -10.68 8.58
C LEU A 15 -1.52 -10.98 7.11
N LEU A 16 -2.56 -11.77 6.85
CA LEU A 16 -2.87 -12.16 5.47
C LEU A 16 -3.20 -10.94 4.61
N ARG A 17 -3.97 -10.01 5.15
CA ARG A 17 -4.29 -8.77 4.47
C ARG A 17 -3.04 -7.95 4.19
N SER A 18 -2.17 -7.83 5.18
CA SER A 18 -0.93 -7.06 5.05
C SER A 18 0.02 -7.71 4.07
N ALA A 19 0.13 -9.04 4.11
CA ALA A 19 0.97 -9.79 3.19
C ALA A 19 0.46 -9.66 1.75
N TRP A 20 -0.85 -9.69 1.56
CA TRP A 20 -1.43 -9.49 0.24
C TRP A 20 -1.08 -8.11 -0.31
N MET A 21 -1.19 -7.07 0.51
CA MET A 21 -0.81 -5.72 0.09
C MET A 21 0.67 -5.64 -0.27
N ALA A 22 1.53 -6.32 0.52
CA ALA A 22 2.96 -6.35 0.23
C ALA A 22 3.23 -7.00 -1.12
N GLN A 23 2.55 -8.10 -1.43
CA GLN A 23 2.69 -8.78 -2.71
C GLN A 23 2.25 -7.88 -3.86
N GLU A 24 1.13 -7.17 -3.68
CA GLU A 24 0.64 -6.26 -4.69
C GLU A 24 1.63 -5.12 -4.97
N LEU A 25 2.20 -4.57 -3.92
CA LEU A 25 3.19 -3.49 -4.08
C LEU A 25 4.46 -4.00 -4.74
N LEU A 26 4.95 -5.15 -4.32
CA LEU A 26 6.17 -5.72 -4.91
C LEU A 26 5.95 -6.12 -6.37
N SER A 27 4.76 -6.58 -6.70
CA SER A 27 4.43 -6.94 -8.07
C SER A 27 4.40 -5.71 -8.98
N THR A 28 3.80 -4.63 -8.51
CA THR A 28 3.65 -3.41 -9.30
C THR A 28 4.95 -2.60 -9.38
N PHE A 29 5.71 -2.55 -8.29
CA PHE A 29 6.89 -1.70 -8.17
C PHE A 29 8.17 -2.51 -7.95
N SER A 30 8.27 -3.67 -8.58
CA SER A 30 9.40 -4.58 -8.37
C SER A 30 10.75 -3.95 -8.67
N ASP A 31 10.80 -3.02 -9.61
CA ASP A 31 12.04 -2.36 -9.99
C ASP A 31 12.32 -1.09 -9.20
N ASP A 32 11.37 -0.67 -8.37
CA ASP A 32 11.43 0.64 -7.70
C ASP A 32 11.60 0.53 -6.20
N LEU A 33 11.19 -0.58 -5.59
CA LEU A 33 11.25 -0.74 -4.14
C LEU A 33 12.39 -1.69 -3.77
N SER A 34 13.13 -1.33 -2.72
CA SER A 34 14.16 -2.21 -2.20
C SER A 34 13.55 -3.37 -1.41
N GLU A 35 12.44 -3.11 -0.73
CA GLU A 35 11.74 -4.13 0.06
C GLU A 35 10.37 -3.63 0.48
N VAL A 36 9.52 -4.59 0.85
CA VAL A 36 8.31 -4.31 1.62
C VAL A 36 8.36 -5.16 2.87
N ALA A 37 8.45 -4.52 4.03
CA ALA A 37 8.56 -5.20 5.31
C ALA A 37 7.19 -5.37 5.96
N LEU A 38 7.01 -6.50 6.65
CA LEU A 38 5.82 -6.75 7.47
C LEU A 38 6.27 -6.74 8.91
N ILE A 39 5.71 -5.82 9.70
CA ILE A 39 6.14 -5.59 11.08
C ILE A 39 4.99 -5.90 12.02
N PRO A 40 5.07 -7.00 12.80
CA PRO A 40 4.00 -7.33 13.74
C PRO A 40 3.93 -6.32 14.87
N SER A 41 2.70 -5.97 15.24
CA SER A 41 2.43 -5.04 16.34
C SER A 41 1.18 -5.52 17.08
N THR A 42 0.63 -4.66 17.91
CA THR A 42 -0.56 -4.96 18.73
C THR A 42 -1.49 -3.76 18.74
N GLY A 43 -2.60 -3.89 19.49
CA GLY A 43 -3.48 -2.76 19.76
C GLY A 43 -4.26 -2.23 18.58
N GLY A 44 -4.52 -3.07 17.58
CA GLY A 44 -5.27 -2.64 16.41
C GLY A 44 -4.47 -1.74 15.47
N ALA A 45 -3.15 -1.76 15.55
CA ALA A 45 -2.30 -0.94 14.70
C ALA A 45 -2.33 -1.44 13.26
N PHE A 46 -2.45 -0.51 12.34
CA PHE A 46 -2.22 -0.76 10.92
C PHE A 46 -1.73 0.52 10.29
N ARG A 47 -0.47 0.54 9.91
CA ARG A 47 0.18 1.70 9.29
C ARG A 47 1.02 1.24 8.11
N ILE A 48 1.06 2.07 7.09
CA ILE A 48 1.93 1.87 5.96
C ILE A 48 2.81 3.10 5.85
N ASP A 49 4.12 2.91 5.88
CA ASP A 49 5.04 4.02 5.69
C ASP A 49 5.95 3.79 4.50
N PHE A 50 6.31 4.88 3.87
CA PHE A 50 7.19 4.93 2.71
C PHE A 50 8.42 5.72 3.15
N ASP A 51 9.55 5.04 3.30
CA ASP A 51 10.79 5.64 3.79
C ASP A 51 10.59 6.45 5.07
N GLY A 52 9.76 5.93 5.98
CA GLY A 52 9.49 6.58 7.25
C GLY A 52 8.33 7.56 7.24
N GLU A 53 7.81 7.92 6.09
CA GLU A 53 6.62 8.78 5.99
C GLU A 53 5.36 7.91 6.05
N ILE A 54 4.47 8.19 7.00
CA ILE A 54 3.23 7.44 7.12
C ILE A 54 2.29 7.87 6.02
N ILE A 55 2.05 6.97 5.07
CA ILE A 55 1.14 7.24 3.95
C ILE A 55 -0.26 6.73 4.23
N TRP A 56 -0.42 5.82 5.21
CA TRP A 56 -1.74 5.36 5.65
C TRP A 56 -1.68 4.96 7.10
N ASP A 57 -2.71 5.31 7.86
CA ASP A 57 -2.87 4.89 9.25
C ASP A 57 -4.36 4.62 9.47
N ARG A 58 -4.69 3.39 9.88
CA ARG A 58 -6.08 2.96 10.01
C ARG A 58 -6.90 3.89 10.92
N LYS A 59 -6.32 4.33 12.03
CA LYS A 59 -7.04 5.18 12.97
C LYS A 59 -7.18 6.61 12.46
N ARG A 60 -6.16 7.09 11.76
CA ARG A 60 -6.18 8.44 11.18
C ARG A 60 -7.10 8.51 9.96
N ASP A 61 -7.03 7.49 9.08
CA ASP A 61 -7.63 7.54 7.76
C ASP A 61 -8.92 6.71 7.65
N GLY A 62 -9.24 5.95 8.69
CA GLY A 62 -10.53 5.24 8.73
C GLY A 62 -10.54 3.92 7.97
N GLY A 63 -9.97 2.87 8.54
CA GLY A 63 -10.02 1.54 7.95
C GLY A 63 -8.79 1.19 7.14
N PHE A 64 -8.97 0.36 6.12
CA PHE A 64 -7.88 -0.14 5.28
C PHE A 64 -7.94 0.50 3.91
N PRO A 65 -6.79 0.77 3.30
CA PRO A 65 -6.78 1.35 1.97
C PRO A 65 -7.19 0.32 0.93
N ASP A 66 -7.88 0.78 -0.10
CA ASP A 66 -8.06 0.03 -1.32
C ASP A 66 -6.68 -0.14 -1.98
N VAL A 67 -6.42 -1.31 -2.54
CA VAL A 67 -5.14 -1.58 -3.19
C VAL A 67 -4.85 -0.62 -4.33
N LYS A 68 -5.86 -0.25 -5.07
CA LYS A 68 -5.72 0.74 -6.14
C LYS A 68 -5.21 2.07 -5.58
N ALA A 69 -5.86 2.56 -4.52
CA ALA A 69 -5.45 3.81 -3.89
C ALA A 69 -4.04 3.70 -3.29
N LEU A 70 -3.74 2.56 -2.67
CA LEU A 70 -2.42 2.33 -2.09
C LEU A 70 -1.32 2.39 -3.16
N LYS A 71 -1.55 1.76 -4.30
CA LYS A 71 -0.60 1.80 -5.40
C LYS A 71 -0.40 3.22 -5.92
N GLN A 72 -1.48 4.00 -5.99
CA GLN A 72 -1.38 5.40 -6.40
C GLN A 72 -0.59 6.23 -5.41
N PHE A 73 -0.77 6.01 -4.11
CA PHE A 73 0.00 6.72 -3.08
C PHE A 73 1.50 6.41 -3.22
N VAL A 74 1.85 5.16 -3.46
CA VAL A 74 3.25 4.77 -3.63
C VAL A 74 3.80 5.34 -4.94
N ARG A 75 3.05 5.22 -6.04
CA ARG A 75 3.44 5.79 -7.33
C ARG A 75 3.74 7.28 -7.20
N ASP A 76 2.90 8.01 -6.48
CA ASP A 76 3.07 9.46 -6.35
C ASP A 76 4.36 9.84 -5.63
N ARG A 77 4.89 8.95 -4.81
CA ARG A 77 6.16 9.19 -4.12
C ARG A 77 7.37 8.73 -4.91
N ILE A 78 7.18 7.79 -5.82
CA ILE A 78 8.25 7.30 -6.69
C ILE A 78 8.35 8.17 -7.95
N ASP A 79 7.24 8.31 -8.65
CA ASP A 79 7.19 9.02 -9.93
C ASP A 79 5.74 9.45 -10.20
N PRO A 80 5.35 10.65 -9.78
CA PRO A 80 3.96 11.12 -9.95
C PRO A 80 3.47 11.11 -11.39
N GLY A 81 4.39 11.22 -12.34
CA GLY A 81 4.01 11.22 -13.76
C GLY A 81 3.77 9.85 -14.34
N ARG A 82 4.04 8.78 -13.59
CA ARG A 82 3.90 7.43 -14.12
C ARG A 82 2.43 7.02 -14.18
N ASP A 83 2.03 6.50 -15.33
CA ASP A 83 0.69 5.95 -15.50
C ASP A 83 0.67 4.49 -15.06
N LEU A 84 -0.23 4.13 -14.17
CA LEU A 84 -0.43 2.76 -13.72
C LEU A 84 -1.47 2.02 -14.56
N GLY A 85 -1.78 2.53 -15.74
CA GLY A 85 -2.73 1.90 -16.63
C GLY A 85 -4.16 2.02 -16.08
N HIS A 86 -4.91 0.93 -16.11
CA HIS A 86 -6.30 0.98 -15.66
C HIS A 86 -6.46 1.32 -14.18
N LEU A 87 -5.39 1.21 -13.40
CA LEU A 87 -5.43 1.59 -11.99
C LEU A 87 -5.60 3.09 -11.78
N ASP A 88 -5.26 3.91 -12.77
CA ASP A 88 -5.42 5.35 -12.70
C ASP A 88 -6.72 5.84 -13.30
N ARG A 89 -7.53 4.96 -13.86
CA ARG A 89 -8.80 5.35 -14.48
C ARG A 89 -9.89 5.38 -13.45
N THR A 90 -10.87 6.24 -13.68
CA THR A 90 -11.99 6.34 -12.76
C THR A 90 -12.80 5.06 -12.79
N SER A 91 -13.48 4.77 -11.68
CA SER A 91 -14.28 3.57 -11.54
C SER A 91 -15.46 3.54 -12.52
N GLY A 92 -15.88 4.69 -12.99
CA GLY A 92 -17.00 4.78 -13.93
C GLY A 92 -16.59 4.69 -15.38
N GLU A 93 -15.33 4.45 -15.68
CA GLU A 93 -14.87 4.43 -17.06
C GLU A 93 -15.41 3.21 -17.81
N PRO A 94 -16.14 3.44 -18.92
CA PRO A 94 -16.67 2.33 -19.68
C PRO A 94 -15.57 1.49 -20.28
N GLY A 95 -15.81 0.19 -20.35
CA GLY A 95 -14.86 -0.71 -20.97
C GLY A 95 -13.67 -1.06 -20.11
N THR A 96 -13.60 -0.55 -18.92
CA THR A 96 -12.57 -0.96 -18.00
C THR A 96 -12.96 -2.32 -17.45
N PRO A 97 -12.19 -3.34 -17.75
CA PRO A 97 -12.52 -4.67 -17.27
C PRO A 97 -12.43 -4.77 -15.78
#